data_2b85343629ebb52ebceb57bac03d85dc
#
_entry.id   2b85343629ebb52ebceb57bac03d85dc
#
_cell.length_a   1.000
_cell.length_b   1.000
_cell.length_c   1.000
_cell.angle_alpha   90.00
_cell.angle_beta   90.00
_cell.angle_gamma   90.00
#
_symmetry.space_group_name_H-M   'P 1'
#
loop_
_entity.id
_entity.type
_entity.pdbx_description
1 polymer ?
#
loop_
_entity_poly.entity_id
_entity_poly.type
_entity_poly.pdbx_seq_one_letter_code
_entity_poly.pdbx_strand_id
1 'polypeptide(L)'
;MSRIPFSRISRFWGFKEKIRFERALNGRASVVSSGGCLYVLKKRAASVPAGSCRSGLLANLVGTGVPVSAPVYAPNGKSEVRIGKYVYSVFSYIEGEKADSNISHATPELAVELGIFTGRLHKALEEIDDDQLERTNLLKSLTAALRYFSAGDLEMELGSVEEFFTDFYKIYYRLPVQIIHGDYHPGNIIIHEGKVSGIVDFDCATREVKVLDLAYLVHSVFAEFLKMGSPSLFLYLLPYLLEGYSSENTLSSSERESFVYLLSAISIIQIHYFTAKELTEEARFAKNVFKWLYKNSSRIKEKAGLILAGSEKVI
;
A
#
# COMPACT_ATOMS: atom_id res chain seq x y z
N MET A 1 17.64 -21.84 10.24
CA MET A 1 16.23 -21.42 10.33
C MET A 1 15.49 -22.31 11.32
N SER A 2 14.78 -21.78 12.31
CA SER A 2 13.98 -22.61 13.24
C SER A 2 12.84 -23.27 12.46
N ARG A 3 12.74 -24.59 12.60
CA ARG A 3 11.70 -25.40 11.92
C ARG A 3 10.31 -24.94 12.35
N ILE A 4 9.42 -24.66 11.39
CA ILE A 4 8.04 -24.25 11.66
C ILE A 4 7.32 -25.43 12.36
N PRO A 5 6.64 -25.20 13.50
CA PRO A 5 6.00 -26.27 14.28
C PRO A 5 4.60 -26.63 13.74
N PHE A 6 4.52 -27.11 12.48
CA PHE A 6 3.27 -27.38 11.77
C PHE A 6 2.24 -28.19 12.56
N SER A 7 2.68 -29.25 13.28
CA SER A 7 1.75 -30.07 14.07
C SER A 7 1.05 -29.30 15.20
N ARG A 8 1.75 -28.35 15.85
CA ARG A 8 1.14 -27.49 16.89
C ARG A 8 0.20 -26.47 16.27
N ILE A 9 0.56 -25.90 15.13
CA ILE A 9 -0.25 -24.94 14.38
C ILE A 9 -1.54 -25.65 13.91
N SER A 10 -1.44 -26.82 13.27
CA SER A 10 -2.61 -27.59 12.82
C SER A 10 -3.60 -27.89 13.95
N ARG A 11 -3.06 -28.32 15.11
CA ARG A 11 -3.89 -28.60 16.30
C ARG A 11 -4.58 -27.36 16.83
N PHE A 12 -3.89 -26.21 16.86
CA PHE A 12 -4.44 -24.97 17.38
C PHE A 12 -5.61 -24.47 16.53
N TRP A 13 -5.47 -24.50 15.19
CA TRP A 13 -6.55 -24.12 14.27
C TRP A 13 -7.60 -25.18 14.03
N GLY A 14 -7.44 -26.38 14.60
CA GLY A 14 -8.40 -27.47 14.40
C GLY A 14 -8.44 -28.01 12.99
N PHE A 15 -7.35 -27.88 12.21
CA PHE A 15 -7.29 -28.44 10.88
C PHE A 15 -7.40 -29.99 10.94
N LYS A 16 -8.33 -30.52 10.14
CA LYS A 16 -8.55 -31.98 10.06
C LYS A 16 -7.32 -32.72 9.53
N GLU A 17 -6.66 -32.11 8.55
CA GLU A 17 -5.40 -32.60 8.01
C GLU A 17 -4.22 -31.75 8.48
N LYS A 18 -3.06 -32.40 8.62
CA LYS A 18 -1.84 -31.68 9.01
C LYS A 18 -1.43 -30.66 7.93
N ILE A 19 -1.17 -29.43 8.36
CA ILE A 19 -0.62 -28.39 7.49
C ILE A 19 0.66 -28.89 6.83
N ARG A 20 0.77 -28.68 5.50
CA ARG A 20 1.95 -28.95 4.68
C ARG A 20 2.53 -27.63 4.17
N PHE A 21 3.83 -27.55 4.08
CA PHE A 21 4.52 -26.43 3.46
C PHE A 21 4.47 -26.59 1.94
N GLU A 22 4.07 -25.53 1.24
CA GLU A 22 4.07 -25.48 -0.23
C GLU A 22 5.25 -24.65 -0.74
N ARG A 23 5.30 -23.37 -0.38
CA ARG A 23 6.38 -22.46 -0.78
C ARG A 23 6.53 -21.29 0.18
N ALA A 24 7.73 -20.70 0.22
CA ALA A 24 7.96 -19.43 0.91
C ALA A 24 7.47 -18.27 0.04
N LEU A 25 6.86 -17.27 0.67
CA LEU A 25 6.58 -15.97 0.03
C LEU A 25 7.69 -14.98 0.34
N ASN A 26 8.14 -14.98 1.60
CA ASN A 26 9.26 -14.18 2.09
C ASN A 26 9.80 -14.79 3.41
N GLY A 27 10.69 -14.10 4.11
CA GLY A 27 11.27 -14.58 5.39
C GLY A 27 10.24 -14.72 6.54
N ARG A 28 9.03 -14.17 6.39
CA ARG A 28 7.98 -14.13 7.43
C ARG A 28 6.68 -14.80 7.03
N ALA A 29 6.46 -15.07 5.75
CA ALA A 29 5.23 -15.65 5.22
C ALA A 29 5.50 -16.85 4.31
N SER A 30 4.61 -17.85 4.37
CA SER A 30 4.66 -19.07 3.56
C SER A 30 3.27 -19.46 3.11
N VAL A 31 3.15 -20.00 1.90
CA VAL A 31 1.94 -20.73 1.48
C VAL A 31 2.00 -22.11 2.08
N VAL A 32 0.88 -22.51 2.65
CA VAL A 32 0.69 -23.83 3.27
C VAL A 32 -0.64 -24.42 2.80
N SER A 33 -0.77 -25.74 2.82
CA SER A 33 -2.01 -26.44 2.46
C SER A 33 -2.55 -27.27 3.62
N SER A 34 -3.87 -27.45 3.66
CA SER A 34 -4.55 -28.40 4.53
C SER A 34 -5.93 -28.74 3.94
N GLY A 35 -6.25 -30.03 3.82
CA GLY A 35 -7.54 -30.51 3.29
C GLY A 35 -7.84 -30.00 1.87
N GLY A 36 -6.83 -29.91 1.00
CA GLY A 36 -6.99 -29.40 -0.37
C GLY A 36 -7.09 -27.88 -0.51
N CYS A 37 -7.14 -27.14 0.60
CA CYS A 37 -7.17 -25.67 0.60
C CYS A 37 -5.80 -25.06 0.84
N LEU A 38 -5.54 -23.92 0.20
CA LEU A 38 -4.33 -23.12 0.42
C LEU A 38 -4.57 -22.02 1.46
N TYR A 39 -3.53 -21.72 2.22
CA TYR A 39 -3.51 -20.67 3.25
C TYR A 39 -2.17 -19.93 3.23
N VAL A 40 -2.15 -18.73 3.81
CA VAL A 40 -0.92 -18.01 4.11
C VAL A 40 -0.62 -18.09 5.61
N LEU A 41 0.51 -18.67 5.96
CA LEU A 41 1.02 -18.71 7.33
C LEU A 41 2.03 -17.59 7.51
N LYS A 42 1.69 -16.60 8.34
CA LYS A 42 2.61 -15.54 8.78
C LYS A 42 3.29 -15.93 10.09
N LYS A 43 4.57 -15.53 10.24
CA LYS A 43 5.37 -15.74 11.43
C LYS A 43 6.05 -14.42 11.82
N ARG A 44 5.84 -13.93 13.05
CA ARG A 44 6.53 -12.76 13.61
C ARG A 44 7.22 -13.10 14.94
N ALA A 45 8.21 -12.31 15.33
CA ALA A 45 8.81 -12.44 16.66
C ALA A 45 7.80 -12.04 17.74
N ALA A 46 7.77 -12.77 18.86
CA ALA A 46 6.85 -12.47 19.97
C ALA A 46 7.17 -11.15 20.69
N SER A 47 8.34 -10.55 20.43
CA SER A 47 8.73 -9.21 20.90
C SER A 47 8.07 -8.08 20.09
N VAL A 48 7.52 -8.36 18.91
CA VAL A 48 6.73 -7.40 18.15
C VAL A 48 5.34 -7.32 18.78
N PRO A 49 4.84 -6.12 19.09
CA PRO A 49 3.54 -5.95 19.75
C PRO A 49 2.40 -6.71 19.08
N ALA A 50 1.46 -7.22 19.88
CA ALA A 50 0.20 -7.74 19.37
C ALA A 50 -0.62 -6.58 18.78
N GLY A 51 -1.33 -6.83 17.68
CA GLY A 51 -2.10 -5.79 16.98
C GLY A 51 -1.65 -5.54 15.53
N SER A 52 -0.49 -6.09 15.14
CA SER A 52 -0.06 -6.07 13.73
C SER A 52 -0.93 -6.92 12.80
N CYS A 53 -1.85 -7.74 13.32
CA CYS A 53 -2.66 -8.65 12.50
C CYS A 53 -3.98 -8.05 12.02
N ARG A 54 -4.37 -6.86 12.49
CA ARG A 54 -5.61 -6.16 12.07
C ARG A 54 -6.83 -7.08 11.83
N SER A 55 -6.94 -8.16 12.63
CA SER A 55 -7.96 -9.23 12.40
C SER A 55 -9.39 -8.69 12.44
N GLY A 56 -9.69 -7.72 13.33
CA GLY A 56 -10.99 -7.08 13.41
C GLY A 56 -11.32 -6.29 12.14
N LEU A 57 -10.39 -5.45 11.69
CA LEU A 57 -10.53 -4.68 10.44
C LEU A 57 -10.77 -5.61 9.24
N LEU A 58 -9.97 -6.67 9.12
CA LEU A 58 -10.10 -7.63 8.02
C LEU A 58 -11.42 -8.39 8.06
N ALA A 59 -11.92 -8.74 9.25
CA ALA A 59 -13.23 -9.38 9.40
C ALA A 59 -14.37 -8.45 8.92
N ASN A 60 -14.29 -7.16 9.23
CA ASN A 60 -15.24 -6.16 8.76
C ASN A 60 -15.15 -6.00 7.23
N LEU A 61 -13.95 -5.90 6.66
CA LEU A 61 -13.75 -5.79 5.21
C LEU A 61 -14.33 -6.98 4.43
N VAL A 62 -14.19 -8.21 4.94
CA VAL A 62 -14.83 -9.40 4.33
C VAL A 62 -16.34 -9.18 4.17
N GLY A 63 -16.98 -8.55 5.15
CA GLY A 63 -18.42 -8.24 5.12
C GLY A 63 -18.82 -7.24 4.04
N THR A 64 -17.89 -6.41 3.53
CA THR A 64 -18.17 -5.43 2.47
C THR A 64 -18.07 -5.99 1.05
N GLY A 65 -17.61 -7.23 0.89
CA GLY A 65 -17.39 -7.86 -0.42
C GLY A 65 -16.07 -7.48 -1.09
N VAL A 66 -15.21 -6.65 -0.47
CA VAL A 66 -13.85 -6.38 -0.97
C VAL A 66 -12.98 -7.62 -0.70
N PRO A 67 -12.36 -8.22 -1.74
CA PRO A 67 -11.56 -9.41 -1.57
C PRO A 67 -10.25 -9.08 -0.82
N VAL A 68 -10.13 -9.61 0.40
CA VAL A 68 -8.96 -9.48 1.27
C VAL A 68 -8.49 -10.85 1.76
N SER A 69 -7.21 -10.96 2.07
CA SER A 69 -6.68 -12.15 2.76
C SER A 69 -7.18 -12.15 4.21
N ALA A 70 -8.27 -12.87 4.44
CA ALA A 70 -8.98 -12.90 5.71
C ALA A 70 -8.25 -13.73 6.76
N PRO A 71 -8.26 -13.34 8.05
CA PRO A 71 -7.71 -14.16 9.11
C PRO A 71 -8.56 -15.43 9.30
N VAL A 72 -7.89 -16.57 9.44
CA VAL A 72 -8.53 -17.83 9.82
C VAL A 72 -8.55 -17.91 11.33
N TYR A 73 -9.74 -18.05 11.92
CA TYR A 73 -9.88 -18.15 13.37
C TYR A 73 -9.79 -19.62 13.83
N ALA A 74 -9.12 -19.83 14.93
CA ALA A 74 -9.13 -21.11 15.63
C ALA A 74 -10.49 -21.36 16.30
N PRO A 75 -10.83 -22.60 16.68
CA PRO A 75 -12.11 -22.93 17.37
C PRO A 75 -12.37 -22.15 18.66
N ASN A 76 -11.33 -21.62 19.29
CA ASN A 76 -11.42 -20.76 20.49
C ASN A 76 -11.55 -19.27 20.16
N GLY A 77 -11.80 -18.89 18.90
CA GLY A 77 -11.96 -17.52 18.43
C GLY A 77 -10.67 -16.73 18.27
N LYS A 78 -9.49 -17.31 18.49
CA LYS A 78 -8.21 -16.61 18.33
C LYS A 78 -7.71 -16.70 16.89
N SER A 79 -7.15 -15.59 16.38
CA SER A 79 -6.49 -15.50 15.06
C SER A 79 -4.98 -15.70 15.12
N GLU A 80 -4.41 -15.81 16.33
CA GLU A 80 -2.97 -15.93 16.55
C GLU A 80 -2.64 -16.96 17.63
N VAL A 81 -1.48 -17.62 17.50
CA VAL A 81 -0.91 -18.49 18.53
C VAL A 81 0.55 -18.20 18.77
N ARG A 82 0.94 -18.08 20.03
CA ARG A 82 2.35 -17.98 20.43
C ARG A 82 2.93 -19.38 20.64
N ILE A 83 4.00 -19.70 19.92
CA ILE A 83 4.76 -20.93 20.09
C ILE A 83 6.24 -20.57 20.24
N GLY A 84 6.75 -20.67 21.45
CA GLY A 84 8.09 -20.27 21.81
C GLY A 84 8.30 -18.74 21.63
N LYS A 85 9.30 -18.36 20.85
CA LYS A 85 9.64 -16.96 20.59
C LYS A 85 8.94 -16.35 19.36
N TYR A 86 8.00 -17.07 18.76
CA TYR A 86 7.25 -16.63 17.60
C TYR A 86 5.75 -16.66 17.83
N VAL A 87 5.06 -15.76 17.14
CA VAL A 87 3.61 -15.73 16.98
C VAL A 87 3.30 -16.12 15.54
N TYR A 88 2.29 -16.97 15.36
CA TYR A 88 1.82 -17.46 14.08
C TYR A 88 0.38 -17.03 13.87
N SER A 89 0.05 -16.65 12.63
CA SER A 89 -1.29 -16.32 12.16
C SER A 89 -1.54 -17.03 10.83
N VAL A 90 -2.76 -17.43 10.58
CA VAL A 90 -3.17 -18.08 9.33
C VAL A 90 -4.19 -17.19 8.63
N PHE A 91 -4.03 -17.01 7.33
CA PHE A 91 -4.92 -16.23 6.48
C PHE A 91 -5.39 -17.05 5.29
N SER A 92 -6.55 -16.69 4.73
CA SER A 92 -6.99 -17.23 3.44
C SER A 92 -5.98 -16.89 2.34
N TYR A 93 -5.76 -17.84 1.45
CA TYR A 93 -4.95 -17.60 0.24
C TYR A 93 -5.81 -16.93 -0.82
N ILE A 94 -5.25 -15.93 -1.50
CA ILE A 94 -5.84 -15.29 -2.68
C ILE A 94 -5.08 -15.82 -3.88
N GLU A 95 -5.81 -16.36 -4.86
CA GLU A 95 -5.23 -16.89 -6.08
C GLU A 95 -4.79 -15.77 -7.01
N GLY A 96 -3.63 -15.95 -7.66
CA GLY A 96 -3.05 -15.01 -8.59
C GLY A 96 -1.60 -14.67 -8.28
N GLU A 97 -1.13 -13.64 -8.95
CA GLU A 97 0.22 -13.09 -8.83
C GLU A 97 0.17 -11.66 -8.32
N LYS A 98 1.26 -11.19 -7.75
CA LYS A 98 1.38 -9.80 -7.31
C LYS A 98 1.36 -8.86 -8.51
N ALA A 99 0.70 -7.72 -8.37
CA ALA A 99 0.59 -6.73 -9.45
C ALA A 99 1.95 -6.15 -9.87
N ASP A 100 2.95 -6.09 -8.97
CA ASP A 100 4.31 -5.64 -9.31
C ASP A 100 4.96 -6.49 -10.42
N SER A 101 4.68 -7.79 -10.47
CA SER A 101 5.15 -8.68 -11.53
C SER A 101 4.55 -8.35 -12.91
N ASN A 102 3.44 -7.64 -12.94
CA ASN A 102 2.68 -7.31 -14.16
C ASN A 102 2.88 -5.86 -14.64
N ILE A 103 3.52 -4.99 -13.83
CA ILE A 103 3.66 -3.56 -14.16
C ILE A 103 4.45 -3.34 -15.46
N SER A 104 5.45 -4.16 -15.76
CA SER A 104 6.22 -4.06 -17.00
C SER A 104 5.37 -4.24 -18.27
N HIS A 105 4.21 -4.87 -18.13
CA HIS A 105 3.24 -5.12 -19.19
C HIS A 105 1.90 -4.42 -18.92
N ALA A 106 1.91 -3.36 -18.09
CA ALA A 106 0.69 -2.65 -17.73
C ALA A 106 0.02 -2.03 -18.95
N THR A 107 -1.26 -2.31 -19.09
CA THR A 107 -2.15 -1.78 -20.12
C THR A 107 -3.11 -0.75 -19.52
N PRO A 108 -3.80 0.06 -20.35
CA PRO A 108 -4.88 0.93 -19.87
C PRO A 108 -5.94 0.17 -19.06
N GLU A 109 -6.31 -1.04 -19.49
CA GLU A 109 -7.32 -1.87 -18.81
C GLU A 109 -6.86 -2.25 -17.40
N LEU A 110 -5.59 -2.66 -17.24
CA LEU A 110 -5.05 -2.96 -15.92
C LEU A 110 -4.96 -1.70 -15.04
N ALA A 111 -4.62 -0.55 -15.62
CA ALA A 111 -4.59 0.71 -14.88
C ALA A 111 -5.99 1.10 -14.39
N VAL A 112 -7.03 0.96 -15.24
CA VAL A 112 -8.44 1.17 -14.86
C VAL A 112 -8.84 0.20 -13.75
N GLU A 113 -8.51 -1.08 -13.86
CA GLU A 113 -8.85 -2.10 -12.87
C GLU A 113 -8.23 -1.81 -11.49
N LEU A 114 -6.96 -1.41 -11.46
CA LEU A 114 -6.28 -0.98 -10.22
C LEU A 114 -6.99 0.24 -9.60
N GLY A 115 -7.40 1.19 -10.42
CA GLY A 115 -8.15 2.36 -9.98
C GLY A 115 -9.51 1.98 -9.38
N ILE A 116 -10.31 1.19 -10.09
CA ILE A 116 -11.62 0.69 -9.64
C ILE A 116 -11.49 -0.01 -8.29
N PHE A 117 -10.55 -0.95 -8.18
CA PHE A 117 -10.34 -1.68 -6.94
C PHE A 117 -9.95 -0.75 -5.77
N THR A 118 -9.06 0.21 -6.02
CA THR A 118 -8.67 1.22 -5.01
C THR A 118 -9.86 2.04 -4.55
N GLY A 119 -10.71 2.49 -5.48
CA GLY A 119 -11.92 3.24 -5.17
C GLY A 119 -12.91 2.44 -4.30
N ARG A 120 -13.14 1.17 -4.65
CA ARG A 120 -13.99 0.23 -3.87
C ARG A 120 -13.43 -0.02 -2.47
N LEU A 121 -12.12 -0.26 -2.37
CA LEU A 121 -11.48 -0.44 -1.08
C LEU A 121 -11.65 0.79 -0.19
N HIS A 122 -11.42 1.99 -0.71
CA HIS A 122 -11.57 3.23 0.06
C HIS A 122 -13.01 3.45 0.52
N LYS A 123 -13.99 3.13 -0.32
CA LYS A 123 -15.41 3.20 0.04
C LYS A 123 -15.76 2.22 1.15
N ALA A 124 -15.26 0.99 1.06
CA ALA A 124 -15.46 -0.01 2.11
C ALA A 124 -14.78 0.36 3.43
N LEU A 125 -13.57 0.94 3.38
CA LEU A 125 -12.84 1.38 4.58
C LEU A 125 -13.47 2.61 5.24
N GLU A 126 -14.18 3.45 4.49
CA GLU A 126 -14.91 4.62 5.02
C GLU A 126 -16.07 4.20 5.92
N GLU A 127 -16.71 3.06 5.64
CA GLU A 127 -17.85 2.52 6.39
C GLU A 127 -17.41 1.80 7.69
N ILE A 128 -16.11 1.54 7.87
CA ILE A 128 -15.59 0.80 9.01
C ILE A 128 -15.16 1.79 10.10
N ASP A 129 -15.76 1.66 11.27
CA ASP A 129 -15.29 2.34 12.49
C ASP A 129 -14.46 1.37 13.33
N ASP A 130 -13.18 1.71 13.52
CA ASP A 130 -12.26 0.96 14.37
C ASP A 130 -11.44 1.94 15.21
N ASP A 131 -11.93 2.19 16.42
CA ASP A 131 -11.32 3.12 17.40
C ASP A 131 -9.94 2.65 17.89
N GLN A 132 -9.58 1.39 17.64
CA GLN A 132 -8.28 0.84 18.03
C GLN A 132 -7.16 1.20 17.04
N LEU A 133 -7.52 1.71 15.84
CA LEU A 133 -6.54 2.12 14.87
C LEU A 133 -5.97 3.51 15.22
N GLU A 134 -4.68 3.53 15.48
CA GLU A 134 -3.96 4.77 15.72
C GLU A 134 -4.01 5.67 14.48
N ARG A 135 -4.03 6.97 14.73
CA ARG A 135 -3.88 7.97 13.68
C ARG A 135 -2.40 8.25 13.45
N THR A 136 -1.92 8.02 12.25
CA THR A 136 -0.61 8.51 11.82
C THR A 136 -0.70 9.96 11.33
N ASN A 137 0.43 10.57 11.04
CA ASN A 137 0.48 11.93 10.53
C ASN A 137 1.63 12.05 9.54
N LEU A 138 1.30 12.05 8.26
CA LEU A 138 2.26 12.17 7.16
C LEU A 138 3.11 13.44 7.28
N LEU A 139 2.52 14.59 7.65
CA LEU A 139 3.26 15.84 7.79
C LEU A 139 4.35 15.75 8.87
N LYS A 140 4.08 15.02 9.95
CA LYS A 140 5.10 14.79 11.00
C LYS A 140 6.28 14.03 10.42
N SER A 141 6.02 12.99 9.64
CA SER A 141 7.06 12.19 8.98
C SER A 141 7.81 12.99 7.92
N LEU A 142 7.10 13.77 7.10
CA LEU A 142 7.68 14.67 6.10
C LEU A 142 8.57 15.74 6.76
N THR A 143 8.08 16.40 7.82
CA THR A 143 8.84 17.43 8.54
C THR A 143 10.10 16.85 9.17
N ALA A 144 10.01 15.65 9.75
CA ALA A 144 11.19 14.95 10.29
C ALA A 144 12.21 14.63 9.19
N ALA A 145 11.75 14.15 8.03
CA ALA A 145 12.61 13.87 6.89
C ALA A 145 13.28 15.14 6.36
N LEU A 146 12.55 16.24 6.16
CA LEU A 146 13.10 17.50 5.69
C LEU A 146 14.17 18.09 6.64
N ARG A 147 13.96 17.97 7.96
CA ARG A 147 14.95 18.41 8.95
C ARG A 147 16.22 17.55 8.98
N TYR A 148 16.14 16.33 8.52
CA TYR A 148 17.29 15.43 8.44
C TYR A 148 18.26 15.83 7.31
N PHE A 149 17.72 16.42 6.22
CA PHE A 149 18.52 16.78 5.07
C PHE A 149 19.21 18.13 5.25
N SER A 150 20.50 18.18 4.89
CA SER A 150 21.27 19.39 4.72
C SER A 150 21.20 19.89 3.26
N ALA A 151 21.66 21.14 3.05
CA ALA A 151 21.84 21.66 1.69
C ALA A 151 22.78 20.73 0.91
N GLY A 152 22.32 20.18 -0.21
CA GLY A 152 23.07 19.25 -1.06
C GLY A 152 22.67 17.78 -0.95
N ASP A 153 22.05 17.34 0.14
CA ASP A 153 21.63 15.93 0.28
C ASP A 153 20.58 15.51 -0.76
N LEU A 154 19.70 16.43 -1.15
CA LEU A 154 18.72 16.23 -2.21
C LEU A 154 19.26 16.62 -3.60
N GLU A 155 20.49 17.13 -3.71
CA GLU A 155 21.06 17.74 -4.92
C GLU A 155 20.14 18.82 -5.53
N MET A 156 19.39 19.52 -4.67
CA MET A 156 18.46 20.62 -4.96
C MET A 156 18.57 21.65 -3.83
N GLU A 157 18.18 22.89 -4.13
CA GLU A 157 18.07 23.91 -3.09
C GLU A 157 16.96 23.51 -2.10
N LEU A 158 17.34 23.28 -0.83
CA LEU A 158 16.39 22.88 0.21
C LEU A 158 15.26 23.90 0.39
N GLY A 159 15.57 25.21 0.28
CA GLY A 159 14.58 26.28 0.34
C GLY A 159 13.49 26.15 -0.71
N SER A 160 13.83 25.76 -1.95
CA SER A 160 12.83 25.52 -3.01
C SER A 160 11.95 24.30 -2.69
N VAL A 161 12.49 23.28 -2.02
CA VAL A 161 11.71 22.12 -1.59
C VAL A 161 10.75 22.50 -0.45
N GLU A 162 11.22 23.27 0.53
CA GLU A 162 10.38 23.77 1.62
C GLU A 162 9.26 24.68 1.11
N GLU A 163 9.57 25.59 0.19
CA GLU A 163 8.57 26.44 -0.46
C GLU A 163 7.51 25.63 -1.21
N PHE A 164 7.93 24.60 -1.95
CA PHE A 164 7.01 23.68 -2.64
C PHE A 164 6.00 23.06 -1.68
N PHE A 165 6.38 22.69 -0.46
CA PHE A 165 5.48 22.11 0.53
C PHE A 165 4.69 23.16 1.35
N THR A 166 4.94 24.45 1.22
CA THR A 166 4.26 25.49 2.02
C THR A 166 2.74 25.43 1.87
N ASP A 167 2.24 25.32 0.64
CA ASP A 167 0.80 25.21 0.38
C ASP A 167 0.25 23.86 0.81
N PHE A 168 1.04 22.78 0.68
CA PHE A 168 0.64 21.45 1.14
C PHE A 168 0.34 21.44 2.64
N TYR A 169 1.12 22.13 3.47
CA TYR A 169 0.83 22.21 4.91
C TYR A 169 -0.55 22.81 5.19
N LYS A 170 -0.99 23.79 4.39
CA LYS A 170 -2.33 24.40 4.53
C LYS A 170 -3.45 23.46 4.05
N ILE A 171 -3.18 22.73 2.96
CA ILE A 171 -4.16 21.82 2.34
C ILE A 171 -4.38 20.57 3.21
N TYR A 172 -3.32 20.00 3.76
CA TYR A 172 -3.33 18.72 4.46
C TYR A 172 -4.39 18.62 5.58
N TYR A 173 -4.55 19.68 6.37
CA TYR A 173 -5.51 19.67 7.49
C TYR A 173 -6.98 19.76 7.03
N ARG A 174 -7.23 19.96 5.74
CA ARG A 174 -8.57 19.95 5.13
C ARG A 174 -8.87 18.63 4.43
N LEU A 175 -7.91 17.71 4.37
CA LEU A 175 -8.08 16.43 3.71
C LEU A 175 -8.94 15.51 4.56
N PRO A 176 -9.85 14.74 3.93
CA PRO A 176 -10.64 13.74 4.64
C PRO A 176 -9.73 12.62 5.17
N VAL A 177 -9.99 12.22 6.40
CA VAL A 177 -9.27 11.18 7.13
C VAL A 177 -10.18 9.99 7.32
N GLN A 178 -9.70 8.81 6.95
CA GLN A 178 -10.38 7.53 7.18
C GLN A 178 -9.35 6.45 7.54
N ILE A 179 -9.80 5.21 7.69
CA ILE A 179 -8.91 4.06 7.69
C ILE A 179 -8.34 3.89 6.29
N ILE A 180 -7.03 3.69 6.20
CA ILE A 180 -6.30 3.38 4.98
C ILE A 180 -5.48 2.11 5.16
N HIS A 181 -5.05 1.51 4.05
CA HIS A 181 -4.16 0.35 4.08
C HIS A 181 -2.77 0.70 4.64
N GLY A 182 -2.25 1.89 4.32
CA GLY A 182 -1.00 2.44 4.85
C GLY A 182 0.29 1.88 4.23
N ASP A 183 0.19 0.83 3.42
CA ASP A 183 1.27 0.23 2.62
C ASP A 183 0.73 -0.21 1.25
N TYR A 184 0.01 0.69 0.58
CA TYR A 184 -0.78 0.39 -0.61
C TYR A 184 0.07 0.47 -1.88
N HIS A 185 0.72 -0.62 -2.23
CA HIS A 185 1.58 -0.71 -3.41
C HIS A 185 1.31 -2.01 -4.21
N PRO A 186 1.74 -2.10 -5.49
CA PRO A 186 1.44 -3.24 -6.36
C PRO A 186 1.85 -4.59 -5.80
N GLY A 187 2.90 -4.64 -4.96
CA GLY A 187 3.34 -5.88 -4.31
C GLY A 187 2.36 -6.44 -3.26
N ASN A 188 1.35 -5.66 -2.84
CA ASN A 188 0.28 -6.08 -1.93
C ASN A 188 -1.07 -6.32 -2.65
N ILE A 189 -1.15 -6.04 -3.95
CA ILE A 189 -2.34 -6.29 -4.79
C ILE A 189 -2.12 -7.59 -5.55
N ILE A 190 -3.12 -8.48 -5.54
CA ILE A 190 -3.07 -9.76 -6.26
C ILE A 190 -3.95 -9.66 -7.51
N ILE A 191 -3.40 -10.09 -8.65
CA ILE A 191 -4.05 -10.12 -9.96
C ILE A 191 -4.20 -11.56 -10.40
N HIS A 192 -5.38 -11.91 -10.86
CA HIS A 192 -5.69 -13.18 -11.49
C HIS A 192 -6.46 -12.93 -12.78
N GLU A 193 -6.01 -13.50 -13.88
CA GLU A 193 -6.63 -13.34 -15.22
C GLU A 193 -6.90 -11.88 -15.61
N GLY A 194 -5.94 -10.97 -15.33
CA GLY A 194 -6.02 -9.55 -15.67
C GLY A 194 -6.93 -8.70 -14.78
N LYS A 195 -7.51 -9.28 -13.72
CA LYS A 195 -8.36 -8.58 -12.74
C LYS A 195 -7.74 -8.62 -11.36
N VAL A 196 -8.06 -7.60 -10.54
CA VAL A 196 -7.67 -7.64 -9.13
C VAL A 196 -8.50 -8.68 -8.40
N SER A 197 -7.84 -9.75 -7.93
CA SER A 197 -8.45 -10.82 -7.13
C SER A 197 -8.41 -10.54 -5.63
N GLY A 198 -7.65 -9.55 -5.18
CA GLY A 198 -7.67 -9.10 -3.80
C GLY A 198 -6.41 -8.35 -3.36
N ILE A 199 -6.43 -7.99 -2.07
CA ILE A 199 -5.33 -7.28 -1.42
C ILE A 199 -4.90 -7.98 -0.14
N VAL A 200 -3.61 -7.88 0.18
CA VAL A 200 -2.95 -8.53 1.31
C VAL A 200 -2.17 -7.50 2.14
N ASP A 201 -1.83 -7.89 3.36
CA ASP A 201 -0.85 -7.21 4.23
C ASP A 201 -1.30 -5.87 4.81
N PHE A 202 -2.42 -5.89 5.56
CA PHE A 202 -2.94 -4.74 6.32
C PHE A 202 -2.17 -4.41 7.61
N ASP A 203 -0.95 -4.92 7.78
CA ASP A 203 -0.18 -4.72 9.03
C ASP A 203 0.09 -3.23 9.30
N CYS A 204 0.15 -2.39 8.26
CA CYS A 204 0.33 -0.94 8.33
C CYS A 204 -0.98 -0.13 8.34
N ALA A 205 -2.14 -0.79 8.35
CA ALA A 205 -3.42 -0.10 8.34
C ALA A 205 -3.54 0.90 9.50
N THR A 206 -4.00 2.10 9.19
CA THR A 206 -4.03 3.24 10.11
C THR A 206 -5.11 4.25 9.72
N ARG A 207 -5.39 5.22 10.57
CA ARG A 207 -6.22 6.38 10.20
C ARG A 207 -5.31 7.49 9.66
N GLU A 208 -5.49 7.86 8.40
CA GLU A 208 -4.71 8.91 7.73
C GLU A 208 -5.55 9.51 6.59
N VAL A 209 -5.01 10.50 5.87
CA VAL A 209 -5.70 11.10 4.73
C VAL A 209 -5.95 10.06 3.65
N LYS A 210 -7.20 9.94 3.21
CA LYS A 210 -7.67 8.89 2.28
C LYS A 210 -6.81 8.80 1.02
N VAL A 211 -6.55 9.93 0.40
CA VAL A 211 -5.83 10.02 -0.87
C VAL A 211 -4.38 9.52 -0.79
N LEU A 212 -3.84 9.28 0.41
CA LEU A 212 -2.47 8.79 0.60
C LEU A 212 -2.25 7.40 0.00
N ASP A 213 -3.19 6.45 0.18
CA ASP A 213 -3.06 5.12 -0.43
C ASP A 213 -3.04 5.20 -1.95
N LEU A 214 -3.92 6.01 -2.56
CA LEU A 214 -3.89 6.24 -4.00
C LEU A 214 -2.55 6.84 -4.45
N ALA A 215 -2.02 7.79 -3.69
CA ALA A 215 -0.71 8.37 -3.97
C ALA A 215 0.42 7.34 -3.82
N TYR A 216 0.37 6.44 -2.84
CA TYR A 216 1.32 5.35 -2.68
C TYR A 216 1.30 4.37 -3.87
N LEU A 217 0.10 3.97 -4.33
CA LEU A 217 -0.04 3.13 -5.51
C LEU A 217 0.59 3.79 -6.73
N VAL A 218 0.20 5.03 -7.01
CA VAL A 218 0.68 5.80 -8.17
C VAL A 218 2.18 6.04 -8.12
N HIS A 219 2.70 6.40 -6.94
CA HIS A 219 4.13 6.57 -6.71
C HIS A 219 4.92 5.28 -6.96
N SER A 220 4.42 4.14 -6.47
CA SER A 220 5.09 2.85 -6.62
C SER A 220 5.08 2.37 -8.08
N VAL A 221 3.96 2.54 -8.77
CA VAL A 221 3.85 2.26 -10.22
C VAL A 221 4.83 3.14 -11.00
N PHE A 222 4.89 4.44 -10.68
CA PHE A 222 5.83 5.36 -11.31
C PHE A 222 7.29 4.96 -11.09
N ALA A 223 7.64 4.57 -9.85
CA ALA A 223 8.99 4.15 -9.53
C ALA A 223 9.45 2.95 -10.38
N GLU A 224 8.57 1.97 -10.63
CA GLU A 224 8.88 0.84 -11.51
C GLU A 224 9.06 1.29 -12.97
N PHE A 225 8.22 2.18 -13.51
CA PHE A 225 8.41 2.71 -14.86
C PHE A 225 9.70 3.54 -15.01
N LEU A 226 10.05 4.31 -13.97
CA LEU A 226 11.33 5.04 -13.98
C LEU A 226 12.52 4.09 -13.97
N LYS A 227 12.47 3.02 -13.18
CA LYS A 227 13.49 1.98 -13.13
C LYS A 227 13.68 1.27 -14.47
N MET A 228 12.59 1.06 -15.22
CA MET A 228 12.61 0.51 -16.58
C MET A 228 13.01 1.52 -17.67
N GLY A 229 13.28 2.78 -17.32
CA GLY A 229 13.60 3.84 -18.29
C GLY A 229 12.40 4.33 -19.11
N SER A 230 11.18 4.07 -18.68
CA SER A 230 9.94 4.36 -19.41
C SER A 230 8.98 5.31 -18.68
N PRO A 231 9.43 6.46 -18.15
CA PRO A 231 8.57 7.36 -17.36
C PRO A 231 7.42 7.99 -18.17
N SER A 232 7.51 8.03 -19.50
CA SER A 232 6.44 8.50 -20.38
C SER A 232 5.24 7.56 -20.38
N LEU A 233 5.46 6.25 -20.22
CA LEU A 233 4.39 5.26 -20.12
C LEU A 233 3.56 5.46 -18.85
N PHE A 234 4.20 5.85 -17.73
CA PHE A 234 3.48 6.27 -16.53
C PHE A 234 2.50 7.42 -16.81
N LEU A 235 2.98 8.51 -17.47
CA LEU A 235 2.12 9.66 -17.81
C LEU A 235 0.97 9.28 -18.77
N TYR A 236 1.15 8.26 -19.58
CA TYR A 236 0.11 7.71 -20.44
C TYR A 236 -0.93 6.92 -19.65
N LEU A 237 -0.50 6.09 -18.68
CA LEU A 237 -1.39 5.21 -17.90
C LEU A 237 -2.05 5.89 -16.70
N LEU A 238 -1.46 6.96 -16.16
CA LEU A 238 -2.00 7.69 -15.01
C LEU A 238 -3.46 8.11 -15.17
N PRO A 239 -3.89 8.69 -16.31
CA PRO A 239 -5.30 9.02 -16.55
C PRO A 239 -6.25 7.84 -16.37
N TYR A 240 -5.92 6.68 -16.92
CA TYR A 240 -6.75 5.47 -16.85
C TYR A 240 -6.92 4.95 -15.41
N LEU A 241 -5.84 4.98 -14.63
CA LEU A 241 -5.90 4.60 -13.21
C LEU A 241 -6.81 5.55 -12.43
N LEU A 242 -6.68 6.87 -12.66
CA LEU A 242 -7.49 7.88 -11.97
C LEU A 242 -8.95 7.85 -12.43
N GLU A 243 -9.22 7.54 -13.69
CA GLU A 243 -10.59 7.32 -14.23
C GLU A 243 -11.23 6.12 -13.53
N GLY A 244 -10.52 4.99 -13.45
CA GLY A 244 -10.98 3.81 -12.71
C GLY A 244 -11.29 4.14 -11.25
N TYR A 245 -10.43 4.88 -10.57
CA TYR A 245 -10.69 5.32 -9.20
C TYR A 245 -11.95 6.19 -9.11
N SER A 246 -12.07 7.17 -10.01
CA SER A 246 -13.17 8.14 -10.01
C SER A 246 -14.53 7.52 -10.34
N SER A 247 -14.56 6.35 -10.98
CA SER A 247 -15.80 5.60 -11.22
C SER A 247 -16.42 5.02 -9.94
N GLU A 248 -15.63 4.83 -8.90
CA GLU A 248 -16.08 4.19 -7.64
C GLU A 248 -16.02 5.13 -6.43
N ASN A 249 -15.11 6.10 -6.43
CA ASN A 249 -14.92 7.03 -5.32
C ASN A 249 -14.55 8.43 -5.84
N THR A 250 -15.05 9.47 -5.17
CA THR A 250 -14.80 10.85 -5.55
C THR A 250 -13.69 11.46 -4.70
N LEU A 251 -12.77 12.15 -5.36
CA LEU A 251 -11.79 13.00 -4.66
C LEU A 251 -12.32 14.45 -4.58
N SER A 252 -12.25 15.02 -3.40
CA SER A 252 -12.51 16.45 -3.17
C SER A 252 -11.50 17.32 -3.91
N SER A 253 -11.78 18.61 -4.08
CA SER A 253 -10.83 19.57 -4.67
C SER A 253 -9.51 19.62 -3.91
N SER A 254 -9.56 19.55 -2.57
CA SER A 254 -8.36 19.53 -1.72
C SER A 254 -7.53 18.26 -1.92
N GLU A 255 -8.15 17.10 -2.10
CA GLU A 255 -7.45 15.84 -2.38
C GLU A 255 -6.76 15.89 -3.75
N ARG A 256 -7.45 16.39 -4.79
CA ARG A 256 -6.87 16.59 -6.11
C ARG A 256 -5.67 17.54 -6.08
N GLU A 257 -5.81 18.67 -5.38
CA GLU A 257 -4.75 19.65 -5.23
C GLU A 257 -3.54 19.08 -4.46
N SER A 258 -3.78 18.24 -3.44
CA SER A 258 -2.72 17.65 -2.62
C SER A 258 -1.94 16.54 -3.32
N PHE A 259 -2.47 15.96 -4.39
CA PHE A 259 -1.99 14.71 -4.97
C PHE A 259 -0.49 14.74 -5.35
N VAL A 260 -0.06 15.79 -6.04
CA VAL A 260 1.36 15.96 -6.44
C VAL A 260 2.29 16.13 -5.24
N TYR A 261 1.82 16.85 -4.21
CA TYR A 261 2.59 17.01 -2.97
C TYR A 261 2.75 15.68 -2.24
N LEU A 262 1.71 14.84 -2.23
CA LEU A 262 1.75 13.50 -1.63
C LEU A 262 2.76 12.59 -2.34
N LEU A 263 2.77 12.57 -3.67
CA LEU A 263 3.77 11.82 -4.45
C LEU A 263 5.20 12.23 -4.08
N SER A 264 5.43 13.55 -3.97
CA SER A 264 6.73 14.10 -3.61
C SER A 264 7.09 13.82 -2.14
N ALA A 265 6.12 13.94 -1.22
CA ALA A 265 6.31 13.65 0.20
C ALA A 265 6.69 12.19 0.47
N ILE A 266 6.05 11.25 -0.24
CA ILE A 266 6.40 9.83 -0.18
C ILE A 266 7.87 9.63 -0.54
N SER A 267 8.33 10.24 -1.65
CA SER A 267 9.74 10.15 -2.06
C SER A 267 10.70 10.70 -0.99
N ILE A 268 10.41 11.87 -0.42
CA ILE A 268 11.23 12.50 0.62
C ILE A 268 11.33 11.60 1.86
N ILE A 269 10.21 11.03 2.30
CA ILE A 269 10.18 10.10 3.44
C ILE A 269 10.97 8.83 3.12
N GLN A 270 10.87 8.30 1.90
CA GLN A 270 11.65 7.14 1.46
C GLN A 270 13.16 7.44 1.40
N ILE A 271 13.57 8.60 0.89
CA ILE A 271 14.98 9.01 0.88
C ILE A 271 15.52 9.03 2.32
N HIS A 272 14.79 9.65 3.25
CA HIS A 272 15.17 9.66 4.67
C HIS A 272 15.28 8.24 5.23
N TYR A 273 14.27 7.39 5.02
CA TYR A 273 14.26 6.01 5.51
C TYR A 273 15.46 5.21 4.99
N PHE A 274 15.72 5.24 3.67
CA PHE A 274 16.81 4.48 3.07
C PHE A 274 18.19 5.01 3.51
N THR A 275 18.34 6.32 3.61
CA THR A 275 19.58 6.93 4.10
C THR A 275 19.84 6.54 5.56
N ALA A 276 18.82 6.59 6.42
CA ALA A 276 18.94 6.19 7.83
C ALA A 276 19.21 4.68 8.02
N LYS A 277 18.92 3.86 7.01
CA LYS A 277 19.21 2.42 6.97
C LYS A 277 20.48 2.08 6.21
N GLU A 278 21.25 3.09 5.76
CA GLU A 278 22.47 2.92 4.97
C GLU A 278 22.26 2.16 3.64
N LEU A 279 21.01 2.17 3.12
CA LEU A 279 20.62 1.59 1.84
C LEU A 279 20.89 2.59 0.73
N THR A 280 22.16 2.71 0.33
CA THR A 280 22.67 3.79 -0.53
C THR A 280 22.04 3.78 -1.93
N GLU A 281 21.89 2.61 -2.55
CA GLU A 281 21.32 2.50 -3.90
C GLU A 281 19.84 2.84 -3.92
N GLU A 282 19.09 2.38 -2.92
CA GLU A 282 17.67 2.69 -2.76
C GLU A 282 17.46 4.18 -2.48
N ALA A 283 18.31 4.78 -1.65
CA ALA A 283 18.27 6.23 -1.38
C ALA A 283 18.56 7.04 -2.64
N ARG A 284 19.56 6.65 -3.44
CA ARG A 284 19.88 7.28 -4.74
C ARG A 284 18.71 7.17 -5.71
N PHE A 285 18.11 5.99 -5.81
CA PHE A 285 16.95 5.79 -6.67
C PHE A 285 15.76 6.63 -6.23
N ALA A 286 15.43 6.66 -4.93
CA ALA A 286 14.36 7.50 -4.40
C ALA A 286 14.59 9.01 -4.67
N LYS A 287 15.86 9.48 -4.64
CA LYS A 287 16.21 10.85 -5.08
C LYS A 287 15.87 11.09 -6.55
N ASN A 288 16.17 10.12 -7.43
CA ASN A 288 15.82 10.24 -8.86
C ASN A 288 14.30 10.28 -9.07
N VAL A 289 13.54 9.47 -8.33
CA VAL A 289 12.07 9.49 -8.32
C VAL A 289 11.58 10.88 -7.91
N PHE A 290 12.06 11.42 -6.79
CA PHE A 290 11.70 12.75 -6.30
C PHE A 290 11.98 13.85 -7.32
N LYS A 291 13.22 13.91 -7.85
CA LYS A 291 13.62 14.92 -8.84
C LYS A 291 12.71 14.92 -10.07
N TRP A 292 12.37 13.73 -10.55
CA TRP A 292 11.50 13.63 -11.71
C TRP A 292 10.07 14.08 -11.40
N LEU A 293 9.49 13.65 -10.28
CA LEU A 293 8.15 14.05 -9.84
C LEU A 293 8.07 15.57 -9.62
N TYR A 294 9.05 16.15 -8.95
CA TYR A 294 9.14 17.58 -8.71
C TYR A 294 9.18 18.37 -10.03
N LYS A 295 10.10 17.97 -10.94
CA LYS A 295 10.26 18.63 -12.26
C LYS A 295 9.00 18.53 -13.14
N ASN A 296 8.24 17.44 -13.01
CA ASN A 296 7.04 17.20 -13.82
C ASN A 296 5.73 17.47 -13.04
N SER A 297 5.81 18.12 -11.89
CA SER A 297 4.65 18.36 -11.00
C SER A 297 3.48 19.04 -11.71
N SER A 298 3.72 20.04 -12.54
CA SER A 298 2.69 20.74 -13.33
C SER A 298 2.00 19.79 -14.34
N ARG A 299 2.76 18.95 -15.03
CA ARG A 299 2.21 17.96 -15.98
C ARG A 299 1.36 16.91 -15.29
N ILE A 300 1.77 16.46 -14.09
CA ILE A 300 1.01 15.52 -13.29
C ILE A 300 -0.28 16.18 -12.79
N LYS A 301 -0.21 17.42 -12.32
CA LYS A 301 -1.40 18.22 -11.91
C LYS A 301 -2.40 18.37 -13.04
N GLU A 302 -1.94 18.71 -14.24
CA GLU A 302 -2.79 18.83 -15.42
C GLU A 302 -3.48 17.51 -15.74
N LYS A 303 -2.71 16.41 -15.84
CA LYS A 303 -3.23 15.07 -16.13
C LYS A 303 -4.21 14.58 -15.04
N ALA A 304 -3.88 14.76 -13.77
CA ALA A 304 -4.76 14.39 -12.66
C ALA A 304 -5.98 15.33 -12.54
N GLY A 305 -5.81 16.61 -12.76
CA GLY A 305 -6.87 17.63 -12.62
C GLY A 305 -7.99 17.46 -13.66
N LEU A 306 -7.67 17.17 -14.91
CA LEU A 306 -8.63 16.99 -16.00
C LEU A 306 -9.60 15.83 -15.74
N ILE A 307 -9.13 14.75 -15.13
CA ILE A 307 -9.92 13.53 -14.96
C ILE A 307 -10.68 13.53 -13.65
N LEU A 308 -10.04 13.97 -12.57
CA LEU A 308 -10.66 14.02 -11.25
C LEU A 308 -11.70 15.15 -11.10
N ALA A 309 -11.76 16.09 -12.05
CA ALA A 309 -12.77 17.16 -12.09
C ALA A 309 -14.11 16.75 -12.76
N GLY A 310 -14.22 15.53 -13.26
CA GLY A 310 -15.46 15.06 -13.90
C GLY A 310 -15.76 15.70 -15.26
N SER A 311 -14.77 16.29 -15.93
CA SER A 311 -14.92 16.88 -17.26
C SER A 311 -14.49 15.89 -18.34
N GLU A 312 -15.50 15.49 -19.13
CA GLU A 312 -15.45 14.86 -20.44
C GLU A 312 -14.49 13.71 -20.70
N LYS A 313 -15.08 12.58 -21.09
CA LYS A 313 -14.42 11.38 -21.63
C LYS A 313 -13.35 11.79 -22.63
N VAL A 314 -12.11 11.48 -22.31
CA VAL A 314 -11.02 11.45 -23.31
C VAL A 314 -11.31 10.25 -24.22
N ILE A 315 -11.91 10.53 -25.37
CA ILE A 315 -12.05 9.58 -26.49
C ILE A 315 -10.69 9.43 -27.16
#